data_7aac008f1f5bfefbfd14be4fac752d49
#
_entry.id   7aac008f1f5bfefbfd14be4fac752d49
#
_cell.length_a   1.000
_cell.length_b   1.000
_cell.length_c   1.000
_cell.angle_alpha   90.00
_cell.angle_beta   90.00
_cell.angle_gamma   90.00
#
_symmetry.space_group_name_H-M   'P 1'
#
loop_
_entity.id
_entity.type
_entity.pdbx_description
1 polymer ?
#
loop_
_entity_poly.entity_id
_entity_poly.type
_entity_poly.pdbx_seq_one_letter_code
_entity_poly.pdbx_strand_id
1 'polypeptide(L)'
;MTAHADLSPTLQLACDLIRRPSVTPIDADCQKLMMQRLGDAGFKLEPMRIEDVDNFWATHGKHEGPVLCFAGHTDVVPTGPVQAWQNDPFDALIDEHGMLCGRGAADMKGSLAAMLVAAERFVADYPDHKGSVAFLITSDEEGPAHHGTKAVIERFAARNERLDWCIVGEPSSTSLVGDVVKNGRRGSLGAKLTVRGVQGHVAYPHLAKNPIHLAVPALTELAAEHWDNGNAFFPPTS
;
A
#
# COMPACT_ATOMS: atom_id res chain seq x y z
N MET A 1 -32.14 3.79 11.35
CA MET A 1 -32.05 4.59 10.12
C MET A 1 -31.23 5.82 10.45
N THR A 2 -29.92 5.72 10.38
CA THR A 2 -29.02 6.86 10.53
C THR A 2 -29.09 7.66 9.24
N ALA A 3 -29.46 8.93 9.36
CA ALA A 3 -29.44 9.88 8.26
C ALA A 3 -28.04 9.83 7.62
N HIS A 4 -27.96 9.62 6.31
CA HIS A 4 -26.75 9.85 5.54
C HIS A 4 -26.45 11.36 5.63
N ALA A 5 -25.65 11.75 6.64
CA ALA A 5 -24.98 13.03 6.58
C ALA A 5 -24.22 13.06 5.25
N ASP A 6 -24.30 14.16 4.51
CA ASP A 6 -23.54 14.32 3.27
C ASP A 6 -22.05 14.14 3.58
N LEU A 7 -21.52 12.99 3.20
CA LEU A 7 -20.10 12.69 3.38
C LEU A 7 -19.25 13.66 2.56
N SER A 8 -18.13 14.08 3.08
CA SER A 8 -17.19 14.86 2.27
C SER A 8 -16.78 14.05 1.02
N PRO A 9 -16.46 14.70 -0.10
CA PRO A 9 -16.01 14.00 -1.31
C PRO A 9 -14.84 13.03 -1.07
N THR A 10 -13.94 13.39 -0.16
CA THR A 10 -12.82 12.53 0.25
C THR A 10 -13.29 11.28 0.98
N LEU A 11 -14.18 11.46 1.96
CA LEU A 11 -14.69 10.33 2.74
C LEU A 11 -15.55 9.40 1.89
N GLN A 12 -16.37 9.97 0.99
CA GLN A 12 -17.16 9.19 0.03
C GLN A 12 -16.25 8.32 -0.85
N LEU A 13 -15.20 8.90 -1.43
CA LEU A 13 -14.26 8.16 -2.27
C LEU A 13 -13.50 7.09 -1.47
N ALA A 14 -13.09 7.39 -0.23
CA ALA A 14 -12.45 6.41 0.63
C ALA A 14 -13.36 5.20 0.90
N CYS A 15 -14.64 5.45 1.22
CA CYS A 15 -15.64 4.38 1.37
C CYS A 15 -15.81 3.57 0.09
N ASP A 16 -15.90 4.23 -1.06
CA ASP A 16 -16.08 3.56 -2.34
C ASP A 16 -14.87 2.70 -2.73
N LEU A 17 -13.66 3.12 -2.38
CA LEU A 17 -12.45 2.32 -2.56
C LEU A 17 -12.41 1.13 -1.59
N ILE A 18 -12.76 1.31 -0.31
CA ILE A 18 -12.76 0.24 0.69
C ILE A 18 -13.76 -0.86 0.33
N ARG A 19 -14.93 -0.51 -0.17
CA ARG A 19 -15.95 -1.47 -0.62
C ARG A 19 -15.54 -2.34 -1.80
N ARG A 20 -14.38 -2.09 -2.39
CA ARG A 20 -13.76 -2.93 -3.40
C ARG A 20 -12.72 -3.84 -2.75
N PRO A 21 -12.98 -5.17 -2.67
CA PRO A 21 -12.12 -6.10 -1.94
C PRO A 21 -10.82 -6.41 -2.74
N SER A 22 -9.98 -5.43 -2.88
CA SER A 22 -8.75 -5.47 -3.67
C SER A 22 -7.59 -6.15 -2.91
N VAL A 23 -7.80 -7.40 -2.51
CA VAL A 23 -6.74 -8.19 -1.87
C VAL A 23 -5.64 -8.49 -2.88
N THR A 24 -4.40 -8.14 -2.52
CA THR A 24 -3.22 -8.22 -3.40
C THR A 24 -3.14 -9.54 -4.19
N PRO A 25 -2.84 -9.53 -5.48
CA PRO A 25 -2.58 -8.39 -6.38
C PRO A 25 -3.83 -7.88 -7.14
N ILE A 26 -5.04 -8.23 -6.68
CA ILE A 26 -6.31 -7.92 -7.35
C ILE A 26 -6.67 -6.47 -7.10
N ASP A 27 -6.92 -5.68 -8.16
CA ASP A 27 -7.35 -4.29 -8.08
C ASP A 27 -8.84 -4.11 -7.70
N ALA A 28 -9.68 -5.04 -8.05
CA ALA A 28 -11.13 -5.00 -7.84
C ALA A 28 -11.80 -3.69 -8.31
N ASP A 29 -11.41 -3.17 -9.47
CA ASP A 29 -11.91 -1.91 -10.06
C ASP A 29 -11.61 -0.62 -9.26
N CYS A 30 -10.70 -0.65 -8.29
CA CYS A 30 -10.26 0.56 -7.59
C CYS A 30 -9.62 1.55 -8.57
N GLN A 31 -8.67 1.10 -9.38
CA GLN A 31 -7.99 1.96 -10.36
C GLN A 31 -8.92 2.46 -11.44
N LYS A 32 -9.90 1.66 -11.85
CA LYS A 32 -10.92 2.09 -12.81
C LYS A 32 -11.73 3.28 -12.27
N LEU A 33 -12.15 3.22 -11.00
CA LEU A 33 -12.83 4.34 -10.34
C LEU A 33 -11.95 5.58 -10.28
N MET A 34 -10.68 5.42 -9.89
CA MET A 34 -9.72 6.53 -9.81
C MET A 34 -9.46 7.14 -11.19
N MET A 35 -9.21 6.32 -12.21
CA MET A 35 -8.98 6.76 -13.58
C MET A 35 -10.20 7.50 -14.16
N GLN A 36 -11.42 7.02 -13.88
CA GLN A 36 -12.62 7.72 -14.32
C GLN A 36 -12.65 9.14 -13.77
N ARG A 37 -12.46 9.33 -12.46
CA ARG A 37 -12.46 10.63 -11.81
C ARG A 37 -11.36 11.55 -12.30
N LEU A 38 -10.12 11.01 -12.41
CA LEU A 38 -9.00 11.77 -12.95
C LEU A 38 -9.23 12.17 -14.40
N GLY A 39 -9.81 11.28 -15.23
CA GLY A 39 -10.18 11.60 -16.61
C GLY A 39 -11.23 12.71 -16.70
N ASP A 40 -12.26 12.68 -15.83
CA ASP A 40 -13.27 13.72 -15.74
C ASP A 40 -12.66 15.08 -15.31
N ALA A 41 -11.58 15.05 -14.53
CA ALA A 41 -10.77 16.22 -14.13
C ALA A 41 -9.72 16.65 -15.19
N GLY A 42 -9.68 16.00 -16.37
CA GLY A 42 -8.81 16.38 -17.48
C GLY A 42 -7.42 15.75 -17.45
N PHE A 43 -7.17 14.76 -16.64
CA PHE A 43 -5.89 14.02 -16.66
C PHE A 43 -5.80 13.14 -17.89
N LYS A 44 -4.59 13.09 -18.48
CA LYS A 44 -4.23 12.10 -19.49
C LYS A 44 -3.95 10.79 -18.77
N LEU A 45 -4.64 9.72 -19.16
CA LEU A 45 -4.58 8.41 -18.53
C LEU A 45 -3.74 7.44 -19.34
N GLU A 46 -2.90 6.65 -18.68
CA GLU A 46 -2.10 5.58 -19.25
C GLU A 46 -2.22 4.33 -18.37
N PRO A 47 -3.20 3.45 -18.63
CA PRO A 47 -3.27 2.14 -17.97
C PRO A 47 -2.05 1.29 -18.35
N MET A 48 -1.44 0.62 -17.38
CA MET A 48 -0.26 -0.21 -17.57
C MET A 48 -0.42 -1.54 -16.85
N ARG A 49 -1.06 -2.51 -17.50
CA ARG A 49 -1.08 -3.88 -16.97
C ARG A 49 0.26 -4.56 -17.23
N ILE A 50 0.83 -5.15 -16.17
CA ILE A 50 2.09 -5.90 -16.22
C ILE A 50 1.81 -7.25 -15.55
N GLU A 51 1.86 -8.33 -16.32
CA GLU A 51 1.43 -9.67 -15.90
C GLU A 51 0.00 -9.64 -15.32
N ASP A 52 -0.18 -10.00 -14.06
CA ASP A 52 -1.45 -10.01 -13.33
C ASP A 52 -1.73 -8.75 -12.52
N VAL A 53 -0.81 -7.77 -12.57
CA VAL A 53 -0.88 -6.52 -11.79
C VAL A 53 -1.40 -5.37 -12.64
N ASP A 54 -2.39 -4.67 -12.11
CA ASP A 54 -2.90 -3.44 -12.69
C ASP A 54 -2.11 -2.24 -12.16
N ASN A 55 -1.65 -1.40 -13.07
CA ASN A 55 -1.02 -0.13 -12.76
C ASN A 55 -1.60 0.96 -13.66
N PHE A 56 -1.50 2.21 -13.25
CA PHE A 56 -1.72 3.32 -14.15
C PHE A 56 -0.82 4.51 -13.83
N TRP A 57 -0.55 5.28 -14.88
CA TRP A 57 0.01 6.61 -14.84
C TRP A 57 -1.04 7.61 -15.30
N ALA A 58 -1.20 8.71 -14.59
CA ALA A 58 -2.07 9.80 -14.99
C ALA A 58 -1.36 11.13 -14.82
N THR A 59 -1.51 12.05 -15.78
CA THR A 59 -0.83 13.35 -15.76
C THR A 59 -1.78 14.47 -16.14
N HIS A 60 -1.65 15.62 -15.46
CA HIS A 60 -2.32 16.86 -15.81
C HIS A 60 -1.32 18.00 -15.85
N GLY A 61 -1.49 18.91 -16.79
CA GLY A 61 -0.63 20.07 -16.98
C GLY A 61 0.29 19.99 -18.19
N LYS A 62 1.18 20.95 -18.30
CA LYS A 62 2.14 21.04 -19.40
C LYS A 62 3.38 20.24 -19.04
N HIS A 63 3.81 19.35 -19.93
CA HIS A 63 5.02 18.52 -19.73
C HIS A 63 6.33 19.36 -19.66
N GLU A 64 6.23 20.68 -19.77
CA GLU A 64 7.33 21.62 -19.57
C GLU A 64 7.32 22.08 -18.12
N GLY A 65 8.33 21.69 -17.37
CA GLY A 65 8.49 22.07 -15.96
C GLY A 65 8.51 20.87 -15.01
N PRO A 66 8.48 21.11 -13.70
CA PRO A 66 8.59 20.05 -12.71
C PRO A 66 7.32 19.19 -12.63
N VAL A 67 7.50 17.93 -12.28
CA VAL A 67 6.44 16.93 -12.08
C VAL A 67 6.33 16.56 -10.61
N LEU A 68 5.17 16.85 -10.01
CA LEU A 68 4.78 16.36 -8.70
C LEU A 68 3.96 15.09 -8.88
N CYS A 69 4.45 13.97 -8.36
CA CYS A 69 3.77 12.68 -8.40
C CYS A 69 3.16 12.32 -7.05
N PHE A 70 1.90 11.91 -7.05
CA PHE A 70 1.28 11.17 -5.97
C PHE A 70 1.42 9.68 -6.27
N ALA A 71 2.07 8.93 -5.38
CA ALA A 71 2.26 7.50 -5.54
C ALA A 71 1.55 6.71 -4.44
N GLY A 72 1.03 5.54 -4.80
CA GLY A 72 0.35 4.67 -3.85
C GLY A 72 -0.16 3.38 -4.49
N HIS A 73 -0.87 2.60 -3.68
CA HIS A 73 -1.40 1.31 -4.08
C HIS A 73 -2.88 1.16 -3.74
N THR A 74 -3.58 0.37 -4.57
CA THR A 74 -4.99 0.06 -4.36
C THR A 74 -5.20 -1.28 -3.68
N ASP A 75 -4.22 -2.17 -3.78
CA ASP A 75 -4.27 -3.47 -3.13
C ASP A 75 -4.14 -3.36 -1.60
N VAL A 76 -4.59 -4.39 -0.93
CA VAL A 76 -4.56 -4.49 0.53
C VAL A 76 -4.14 -5.90 0.93
N VAL A 77 -3.52 -6.05 2.10
CA VAL A 77 -3.23 -7.36 2.69
C VAL A 77 -4.51 -8.15 2.98
N PRO A 78 -4.46 -9.49 3.05
CA PRO A 78 -5.58 -10.31 3.47
C PRO A 78 -6.16 -9.85 4.81
N THR A 79 -7.48 -9.98 4.96
CA THR A 79 -8.21 -9.53 6.16
C THR A 79 -7.85 -10.31 7.43
N GLY A 80 -7.27 -11.49 7.29
CA GLY A 80 -7.23 -12.47 8.37
C GLY A 80 -8.61 -13.09 8.63
N PRO A 81 -8.83 -13.70 9.80
CA PRO A 81 -10.13 -14.27 10.14
C PRO A 81 -11.21 -13.18 10.19
N VAL A 82 -12.21 -13.26 9.31
CA VAL A 82 -13.29 -12.26 9.23
C VAL A 82 -14.06 -12.16 10.56
N GLN A 83 -14.12 -13.26 11.31
CA GLN A 83 -14.78 -13.31 12.64
C GLN A 83 -14.07 -12.44 13.70
N ALA A 84 -12.84 -12.03 13.47
CA ALA A 84 -12.11 -11.11 14.35
C ALA A 84 -12.46 -9.62 14.09
N TRP A 85 -13.20 -9.33 13.04
CA TRP A 85 -13.68 -7.99 12.73
C TRP A 85 -15.03 -7.74 13.38
N GLN A 86 -15.28 -6.51 13.82
CA GLN A 86 -16.58 -6.09 14.34
C GLN A 86 -17.66 -6.01 13.25
N ASN A 87 -17.24 -5.70 12.01
CA ASN A 87 -18.07 -5.60 10.82
C ASN A 87 -17.32 -6.22 9.64
N ASP A 88 -17.99 -6.39 8.50
CA ASP A 88 -17.30 -6.82 7.28
C ASP A 88 -16.13 -5.85 7.00
N PRO A 89 -14.91 -6.36 6.79
CA PRO A 89 -13.74 -5.51 6.52
C PRO A 89 -13.87 -4.63 5.28
N PHE A 90 -14.82 -4.88 4.40
CA PHE A 90 -15.07 -4.11 3.19
C PHE A 90 -16.37 -3.27 3.21
N ASP A 91 -17.05 -3.17 4.35
CA ASP A 91 -18.27 -2.35 4.49
C ASP A 91 -18.00 -0.84 4.53
N ALA A 92 -16.77 -0.42 4.83
CA ALA A 92 -16.41 0.98 5.02
C ALA A 92 -17.30 1.66 6.07
N LEU A 93 -17.34 1.08 7.26
CA LEU A 93 -18.15 1.59 8.37
C LEU A 93 -17.56 2.88 8.92
N ILE A 94 -18.43 3.86 9.17
CA ILE A 94 -18.08 5.01 9.99
C ILE A 94 -18.70 4.79 11.37
N ASP A 95 -17.86 4.67 12.39
CA ASP A 95 -18.29 4.39 13.76
C ASP A 95 -18.91 5.63 14.45
N GLU A 96 -19.35 5.45 15.68
CA GLU A 96 -19.97 6.51 16.48
C GLU A 96 -19.01 7.67 16.85
N HIS A 97 -17.70 7.44 16.71
CA HIS A 97 -16.65 8.44 16.92
C HIS A 97 -16.23 9.14 15.62
N GLY A 98 -16.87 8.79 14.49
CA GLY A 98 -16.54 9.33 13.18
C GLY A 98 -15.29 8.70 12.55
N MET A 99 -14.83 7.56 13.05
CA MET A 99 -13.67 6.84 12.50
C MET A 99 -14.09 5.93 11.35
N LEU A 100 -13.38 6.01 10.24
CA LEU A 100 -13.58 5.12 9.09
C LEU A 100 -12.89 3.78 9.36
N CYS A 101 -13.68 2.73 9.50
CA CYS A 101 -13.23 1.36 9.77
C CYS A 101 -13.36 0.49 8.53
N GLY A 102 -12.29 -0.22 8.19
CA GLY A 102 -12.27 -1.15 7.06
C GLY A 102 -10.85 -1.52 6.64
N ARG A 103 -10.70 -2.63 5.92
CA ARG A 103 -9.42 -3.04 5.36
C ARG A 103 -8.94 -2.03 4.33
N GLY A 104 -7.70 -1.50 4.50
CA GLY A 104 -7.15 -0.46 3.63
C GLY A 104 -7.57 0.96 3.99
N ALA A 105 -8.35 1.20 5.06
CA ALA A 105 -8.76 2.55 5.46
C ALA A 105 -7.54 3.43 5.75
N ALA A 106 -6.58 2.93 6.53
CA ALA A 106 -5.33 3.62 6.85
C ALA A 106 -4.24 3.36 5.81
N ASP A 107 -4.16 2.14 5.30
CA ASP A 107 -3.14 1.66 4.36
C ASP A 107 -3.78 1.10 3.09
N MET A 108 -3.85 1.89 1.96
CA MET A 108 -3.69 3.35 1.99
C MET A 108 -4.83 4.06 1.22
N LYS A 109 -6.03 3.44 1.17
CA LYS A 109 -7.19 3.94 0.39
C LYS A 109 -7.68 5.31 0.88
N GLY A 110 -7.55 5.61 2.20
CA GLY A 110 -7.85 6.92 2.75
C GLY A 110 -6.96 8.02 2.16
N SER A 111 -5.65 7.75 2.09
CA SER A 111 -4.68 8.67 1.49
C SER A 111 -4.89 8.81 -0.03
N LEU A 112 -5.19 7.71 -0.75
CA LEU A 112 -5.54 7.77 -2.16
C LEU A 112 -6.72 8.70 -2.42
N ALA A 113 -7.78 8.58 -1.62
CA ALA A 113 -8.94 9.44 -1.72
C ALA A 113 -8.60 10.91 -1.45
N ALA A 114 -7.78 11.18 -0.44
CA ALA A 114 -7.35 12.53 -0.10
C ALA A 114 -6.52 13.17 -1.22
N MET A 115 -5.53 12.45 -1.75
CA MET A 115 -4.67 12.92 -2.84
C MET A 115 -5.47 13.19 -4.11
N LEU A 116 -6.40 12.29 -4.47
CA LEU A 116 -7.20 12.44 -5.68
C LEU A 116 -8.13 13.64 -5.58
N VAL A 117 -8.89 13.79 -4.49
CA VAL A 117 -9.81 14.92 -4.31
C VAL A 117 -9.04 16.25 -4.20
N ALA A 118 -7.85 16.25 -3.59
CA ALA A 118 -6.99 17.44 -3.57
C ALA A 118 -6.53 17.83 -4.98
N ALA A 119 -6.12 16.86 -5.80
CA ALA A 119 -5.73 17.09 -7.18
C ALA A 119 -6.88 17.59 -8.05
N GLU A 120 -8.08 16.98 -7.94
CA GLU A 120 -9.28 17.46 -8.64
C GLU A 120 -9.58 18.94 -8.35
N ARG A 121 -9.54 19.32 -7.07
CA ARG A 121 -9.74 20.71 -6.65
C ARG A 121 -8.64 21.63 -7.18
N PHE A 122 -7.38 21.19 -7.07
CA PHE A 122 -6.25 21.97 -7.52
C PHE A 122 -6.32 22.28 -9.02
N VAL A 123 -6.60 21.29 -9.86
CA VAL A 123 -6.66 21.52 -11.31
C VAL A 123 -7.89 22.33 -11.72
N ALA A 124 -8.97 22.25 -10.96
CA ALA A 124 -10.15 23.09 -11.18
C ALA A 124 -9.90 24.55 -10.80
N ASP A 125 -9.22 24.80 -9.66
CA ASP A 125 -8.92 26.14 -9.17
C ASP A 125 -7.76 26.79 -9.96
N TYR A 126 -6.83 25.99 -10.47
CA TYR A 126 -5.62 26.45 -11.19
C TYR A 126 -5.44 25.72 -12.53
N PRO A 127 -6.34 25.91 -13.52
CA PRO A 127 -6.28 25.18 -14.78
C PRO A 127 -5.02 25.44 -15.61
N ASP A 128 -4.40 26.61 -15.43
CA ASP A 128 -3.16 27.03 -16.11
C ASP A 128 -1.90 26.88 -15.25
N HIS A 129 -1.94 25.98 -14.25
CA HIS A 129 -0.78 25.76 -13.38
C HIS A 129 0.49 25.39 -14.15
N LYS A 130 1.66 25.74 -13.59
CA LYS A 130 2.96 25.40 -14.16
C LYS A 130 3.37 23.99 -13.74
N GLY A 131 4.10 23.30 -14.65
CA GLY A 131 4.51 21.91 -14.40
C GLY A 131 3.36 20.93 -14.53
N SER A 132 3.51 19.76 -13.93
CA SER A 132 2.53 18.67 -14.00
C SER A 132 2.23 18.08 -12.65
N VAL A 133 0.96 17.70 -12.44
CA VAL A 133 0.50 16.83 -11.34
C VAL A 133 0.31 15.44 -11.93
N ALA A 134 0.82 14.44 -11.24
CA ALA A 134 0.78 13.06 -11.71
C ALA A 134 0.35 12.07 -10.63
N PHE A 135 -0.17 10.92 -11.07
CA PHE A 135 -0.48 9.77 -10.23
C PHE A 135 0.22 8.53 -10.77
N LEU A 136 0.91 7.81 -9.90
CA LEU A 136 1.47 6.48 -10.13
C LEU A 136 0.83 5.52 -9.14
N ILE A 137 -0.04 4.66 -9.63
CA ILE A 137 -0.83 3.75 -8.79
C ILE A 137 -0.61 2.31 -9.23
N THR A 138 -0.45 1.42 -8.25
CA THR A 138 -0.25 -0.03 -8.45
C THR A 138 -1.27 -0.85 -7.67
N SER A 139 -1.44 -2.12 -8.05
CA SER A 139 -2.16 -3.15 -7.26
C SER A 139 -1.24 -4.26 -6.73
N ASP A 140 0.07 -4.02 -6.62
CA ASP A 140 1.07 -4.99 -6.12
C ASP A 140 2.14 -4.26 -5.29
N GLU A 141 1.73 -3.64 -4.19
CA GLU A 141 2.64 -3.14 -3.15
C GLU A 141 2.72 -4.12 -1.98
N GLU A 142 1.59 -4.65 -1.56
CA GLU A 142 1.39 -5.51 -0.40
C GLU A 142 1.73 -6.99 -0.67
N GLY A 143 2.07 -7.31 -1.90
CA GLY A 143 2.41 -8.64 -2.35
C GLY A 143 3.91 -8.80 -2.66
N PRO A 144 4.25 -9.53 -3.73
CA PRO A 144 5.64 -9.70 -4.17
C PRO A 144 6.31 -8.40 -4.63
N ALA A 145 5.55 -7.38 -5.01
CA ALA A 145 5.98 -6.07 -5.49
C ALA A 145 6.92 -6.11 -6.72
N HIS A 146 6.75 -7.14 -7.58
CA HIS A 146 7.60 -7.33 -8.75
C HIS A 146 7.07 -6.59 -9.98
N HIS A 147 5.76 -6.55 -10.14
CA HIS A 147 5.08 -6.04 -11.33
C HIS A 147 4.34 -4.70 -11.08
N GLY A 148 4.48 -4.16 -9.86
CA GLY A 148 3.95 -2.87 -9.42
C GLY A 148 4.88 -1.70 -9.74
N THR A 149 5.03 -0.80 -8.79
CA THR A 149 5.78 0.47 -8.91
C THR A 149 7.18 0.27 -9.50
N LYS A 150 7.92 -0.77 -9.09
CA LYS A 150 9.26 -1.05 -9.62
C LYS A 150 9.26 -1.22 -11.14
N ALA A 151 8.37 -2.06 -11.66
CA ALA A 151 8.29 -2.33 -13.10
C ALA A 151 7.83 -1.09 -13.89
N VAL A 152 6.98 -0.24 -13.30
CA VAL A 152 6.58 1.03 -13.91
C VAL A 152 7.76 2.01 -13.96
N ILE A 153 8.53 2.14 -12.89
CA ILE A 153 9.73 3.02 -12.87
C ILE A 153 10.79 2.56 -13.86
N GLU A 154 10.97 1.25 -14.06
CA GLU A 154 11.84 0.73 -15.12
C GLU A 154 11.38 1.17 -16.52
N ARG A 155 10.06 1.18 -16.78
CA ARG A 155 9.50 1.73 -18.04
C ARG A 155 9.70 3.23 -18.15
N PHE A 156 9.58 3.97 -17.05
CA PHE A 156 9.83 5.41 -17.04
C PHE A 156 11.28 5.73 -17.36
N ALA A 157 12.22 5.00 -16.77
CA ALA A 157 13.65 5.14 -17.08
C ALA A 157 13.95 4.87 -18.56
N ALA A 158 13.31 3.85 -19.15
CA ALA A 158 13.51 3.52 -20.57
C ALA A 158 12.99 4.59 -21.54
N ARG A 159 12.00 5.41 -21.14
CA ARG A 159 11.45 6.50 -21.96
C ARG A 159 11.83 7.91 -21.47
N ASN A 160 12.76 8.00 -20.51
CA ASN A 160 13.20 9.25 -19.89
C ASN A 160 12.04 10.07 -19.27
N GLU A 161 11.03 9.38 -18.72
CA GLU A 161 9.97 10.04 -17.95
C GLU A 161 10.55 10.63 -16.67
N ARG A 162 10.23 11.88 -16.38
CA ARG A 162 10.82 12.60 -15.27
C ARG A 162 9.83 12.73 -14.12
N LEU A 163 10.32 12.50 -12.91
CA LEU A 163 9.64 12.81 -11.64
C LEU A 163 10.58 13.72 -10.83
N ASP A 164 10.11 14.89 -10.44
CA ASP A 164 10.92 15.83 -9.65
C ASP A 164 10.63 15.68 -8.16
N TRP A 165 9.36 15.47 -7.80
CA TRP A 165 8.91 15.22 -6.44
C TRP A 165 7.90 14.09 -6.41
N CYS A 166 7.94 13.31 -5.32
CA CYS A 166 6.98 12.24 -5.10
C CYS A 166 6.46 12.29 -3.66
N ILE A 167 5.14 12.28 -3.51
CA ILE A 167 4.47 12.09 -2.23
C ILE A 167 3.88 10.68 -2.25
N VAL A 168 4.35 9.84 -1.33
CA VAL A 168 3.81 8.49 -1.09
C VAL A 168 2.85 8.58 0.09
N GLY A 169 1.59 8.22 -0.14
CA GLY A 169 0.50 8.42 0.83
C GLY A 169 0.41 7.37 1.93
N GLU A 170 1.50 6.67 2.24
CA GLU A 170 1.57 5.67 3.29
C GLU A 170 1.32 6.24 4.69
N PRO A 171 0.74 5.46 5.62
CA PRO A 171 0.45 5.93 6.97
C PRO A 171 1.74 6.23 7.74
N SER A 172 1.88 7.44 8.25
CA SER A 172 3.06 7.87 8.99
C SER A 172 2.74 8.66 10.25
N SER A 173 1.59 9.32 10.28
CA SER A 173 1.18 10.15 11.43
C SER A 173 0.91 9.30 12.68
N THR A 174 1.16 9.88 13.85
CA THR A 174 0.99 9.20 15.15
C THR A 174 -0.15 9.77 15.97
N SER A 175 -0.17 11.06 16.21
CA SER A 175 -1.18 11.74 17.04
C SER A 175 -2.00 12.76 16.26
N LEU A 176 -1.38 13.45 15.32
CA LEU A 176 -2.01 14.45 14.46
C LEU A 176 -1.62 14.18 13.01
N VAL A 177 -2.54 14.42 12.09
CA VAL A 177 -2.26 14.28 10.66
C VAL A 177 -1.08 15.19 10.27
N GLY A 178 -0.02 14.57 9.71
CA GLY A 178 1.18 15.28 9.27
C GLY A 178 2.22 15.57 10.36
N ASP A 179 2.06 15.04 11.58
CA ASP A 179 3.05 15.18 12.65
C ASP A 179 4.34 14.39 12.42
N VAL A 180 4.30 13.36 11.58
CA VAL A 180 5.45 12.54 11.20
C VAL A 180 5.50 12.37 9.69
N VAL A 181 6.67 12.65 9.11
CA VAL A 181 6.99 12.37 7.72
C VAL A 181 8.21 11.45 7.68
N LYS A 182 8.08 10.30 7.03
CA LYS A 182 9.19 9.36 6.84
C LYS A 182 10.02 9.79 5.63
N ASN A 183 11.29 10.10 5.84
CA ASN A 183 12.23 10.49 4.78
C ASN A 183 13.20 9.38 4.39
N GLY A 184 13.01 8.15 4.89
CA GLY A 184 13.80 6.98 4.59
C GLY A 184 13.19 5.73 5.22
N ARG A 185 13.61 4.57 4.75
CA ARG A 185 13.15 3.26 5.23
C ARG A 185 14.31 2.31 5.47
N ARG A 186 14.11 1.33 6.33
CA ARG A 186 14.96 0.14 6.44
C ARG A 186 14.69 -0.81 5.27
N GLY A 187 15.69 -1.62 4.95
CA GLY A 187 15.46 -2.83 4.17
C GLY A 187 14.80 -3.91 5.03
N SER A 188 14.25 -4.92 4.37
CA SER A 188 13.75 -6.14 5.00
C SER A 188 14.38 -7.36 4.34
N LEU A 189 14.69 -8.40 5.14
CA LEU A 189 15.16 -9.67 4.66
C LEU A 189 14.30 -10.77 5.26
N GLY A 190 13.62 -11.53 4.41
CA GLY A 190 12.82 -12.69 4.80
C GLY A 190 13.52 -13.99 4.42
N ALA A 191 13.34 -15.03 5.23
CA ALA A 191 13.80 -16.36 4.91
C ALA A 191 12.74 -17.40 5.29
N LYS A 192 12.70 -18.51 4.53
CA LYS A 192 11.87 -19.67 4.83
C LYS A 192 12.75 -20.83 5.24
N LEU A 193 12.71 -21.22 6.53
CA LEU A 193 13.40 -22.40 7.03
C LEU A 193 12.46 -23.62 6.93
N THR A 194 12.94 -24.67 6.27
CA THR A 194 12.25 -25.96 6.22
C THR A 194 13.11 -27.02 6.93
N VAL A 195 12.62 -27.54 8.05
CA VAL A 195 13.30 -28.59 8.80
C VAL A 195 12.62 -29.92 8.56
N ARG A 196 13.36 -30.91 8.07
CA ARG A 196 12.85 -32.25 7.78
C ARG A 196 13.24 -33.22 8.89
N GLY A 197 12.24 -33.82 9.51
CA GLY A 197 12.41 -34.87 10.51
C GLY A 197 12.22 -36.29 9.97
N VAL A 198 12.24 -37.25 10.85
CA VAL A 198 11.87 -38.64 10.59
C VAL A 198 10.77 -39.02 11.57
N GLN A 199 9.61 -39.44 11.02
CA GLN A 199 8.49 -39.89 11.83
C GLN A 199 8.83 -41.17 12.56
N GLY A 200 8.38 -41.31 13.79
CA GLY A 200 8.57 -42.52 14.57
C GLY A 200 7.65 -42.55 15.80
N HIS A 201 7.57 -43.72 16.44
CA HIS A 201 6.79 -43.90 17.63
C HIS A 201 7.52 -43.33 18.85
N VAL A 202 6.77 -42.64 19.73
CA VAL A 202 7.35 -41.95 20.92
C VAL A 202 8.14 -42.87 21.85
N ALA A 203 7.78 -44.16 21.91
CA ALA A 203 8.52 -45.15 22.70
C ALA A 203 9.88 -45.55 22.10
N TYR A 204 10.18 -45.17 20.86
CA TYR A 204 11.40 -45.49 20.15
C TYR A 204 12.09 -44.22 19.60
N PRO A 205 12.48 -43.26 20.49
CA PRO A 205 12.96 -41.95 20.04
C PRO A 205 14.24 -42.04 19.22
N HIS A 206 15.05 -43.10 19.36
CA HIS A 206 16.28 -43.34 18.58
C HIS A 206 16.00 -43.66 17.09
N LEU A 207 14.75 -44.01 16.73
CA LEU A 207 14.33 -44.27 15.34
C LEU A 207 13.66 -43.06 14.72
N ALA A 208 13.47 -41.96 15.44
CA ALA A 208 12.80 -40.78 14.99
C ALA A 208 13.72 -39.54 15.00
N LYS A 209 13.35 -38.51 14.26
CA LYS A 209 14.00 -37.18 14.35
C LYS A 209 12.90 -36.12 14.41
N ASN A 210 12.69 -35.58 15.60
CA ASN A 210 11.70 -34.51 15.77
C ASN A 210 12.21 -33.22 15.13
N PRO A 211 11.55 -32.66 14.09
CA PRO A 211 12.02 -31.45 13.41
C PRO A 211 12.02 -30.22 14.32
N ILE A 212 11.18 -30.15 15.35
CA ILE A 212 11.19 -29.06 16.33
C ILE A 212 12.50 -29.11 17.13
N HIS A 213 12.88 -30.29 17.66
CA HIS A 213 14.12 -30.44 18.42
C HIS A 213 15.37 -30.16 17.56
N LEU A 214 15.31 -30.44 16.24
CA LEU A 214 16.40 -30.12 15.31
C LEU A 214 16.48 -28.61 15.01
N ALA A 215 15.35 -27.91 15.00
CA ALA A 215 15.28 -26.48 14.66
C ALA A 215 15.70 -25.57 15.83
N VAL A 216 15.33 -25.95 17.07
CA VAL A 216 15.48 -25.08 18.26
C VAL A 216 16.90 -24.56 18.47
N PRO A 217 18.00 -25.34 18.37
CA PRO A 217 19.34 -24.79 18.56
C PRO A 217 19.67 -23.66 17.57
N ALA A 218 19.41 -23.88 16.27
CA ALA A 218 19.65 -22.86 15.25
C ALA A 218 18.76 -21.61 15.42
N LEU A 219 17.50 -21.79 15.83
CA LEU A 219 16.61 -20.67 16.12
C LEU A 219 17.05 -19.90 17.36
N THR A 220 17.62 -20.57 18.35
CA THR A 220 18.18 -19.93 19.55
C THR A 220 19.38 -19.04 19.18
N GLU A 221 20.30 -19.54 18.37
CA GLU A 221 21.43 -18.75 17.87
C GLU A 221 20.94 -17.54 17.06
N LEU A 222 20.01 -17.76 16.12
CA LEU A 222 19.45 -16.70 15.30
C LEU A 222 18.76 -15.62 16.13
N ALA A 223 18.00 -16.02 17.15
CA ALA A 223 17.30 -15.09 18.04
C ALA A 223 18.24 -14.31 18.97
N ALA A 224 19.43 -14.84 19.23
CA ALA A 224 20.45 -14.20 20.05
C ALA A 224 21.41 -13.32 19.25
N GLU A 225 21.30 -13.34 17.91
CA GLU A 225 22.22 -12.60 17.05
C GLU A 225 22.04 -11.09 17.20
N HIS A 226 23.13 -10.38 17.35
CA HIS A 226 23.16 -8.93 17.40
C HIS A 226 23.48 -8.36 16.00
N TRP A 227 22.44 -7.97 15.28
CA TRP A 227 22.55 -7.57 13.88
C TRP A 227 23.22 -6.21 13.67
N ASP A 228 22.89 -5.21 14.51
CA ASP A 228 23.45 -3.87 14.47
C ASP A 228 23.18 -3.08 15.75
N ASN A 229 23.87 -1.97 15.93
CA ASN A 229 23.68 -1.06 17.07
C ASN A 229 22.64 0.04 16.81
N GLY A 230 21.97 0.01 15.65
CA GLY A 230 21.12 1.12 15.21
C GLY A 230 21.92 2.38 14.85
N ASN A 231 21.23 3.48 14.68
CA ASN A 231 21.83 4.80 14.43
C ASN A 231 20.89 5.92 14.91
N ALA A 232 21.23 7.20 14.59
CA ALA A 232 20.43 8.35 15.02
C ALA A 232 18.97 8.32 14.50
N PHE A 233 18.67 7.54 13.46
CA PHE A 233 17.35 7.50 12.81
C PHE A 233 16.61 6.19 13.02
N PHE A 234 17.33 5.10 13.31
CA PHE A 234 16.76 3.76 13.46
C PHE A 234 17.27 3.09 14.72
N PRO A 235 16.40 2.48 15.53
CA PRO A 235 16.82 1.62 16.64
C PRO A 235 17.56 0.37 16.11
N PRO A 236 18.26 -0.40 16.97
CA PRO A 236 18.86 -1.65 16.59
C PRO A 236 17.88 -2.61 15.92
N THR A 237 18.36 -3.40 14.97
CA THR A 237 17.57 -4.47 14.34
C THR A 237 17.39 -5.63 15.32
N SER A 238 16.19 -6.18 15.36
CA SER A 238 15.83 -7.35 16.17
C SER A 238 15.41 -8.51 15.28
#